data_547ad9f11e2071ec5297c39483d62b29
#
_entry.id   547ad9f11e2071ec5297c39483d62b29
#
_cell.length_a   1.000
_cell.length_b   1.000
_cell.length_c   1.000
_cell.angle_alpha   90.00
_cell.angle_beta   90.00
_cell.angle_gamma   90.00
#
_symmetry.space_group_name_H-M   'P 1'
#
loop_
_entity.id
_entity.type
_entity.pdbx_description
1 polymer ?
#
loop_
_entity_poly.entity_id
_entity_poly.type
_entity_poly.pdbx_seq_one_letter_code
_entity_poly.pdbx_strand_id
1 'polypeptide(L)'
;RAAHAKGLRRWDQPGVSAASLDVPEKFAPQCDAVLAVNRDGGPAVLPEHIDGIDPVWRTAARLEFYVDFETVSDLDDDLAQLPAAGGQTLIFQIGCGYWDKGAWRFLQWTVDRLTEADEGAMIGRWIAEMDAIRQARRVPWKDVRLVHWWKAETSSLLTAYNSARTRHGDPGWPALPFFDFLTEVMRAVPVTVRGAFGFGLKPLAKAMHELGLIETTWSDGPADGMGAMVGAWWCDAEAARTGVTMPELPLMIDIGRYNEVDCRAMAELVAWLRANR
;
A
#
# COMPACT_ATOMS: atom_id res chain seq x y z
N ARG A 1 10.96 -15.80 20.97
CA ARG A 1 11.38 -16.53 22.20
C ARG A 1 11.26 -18.05 22.00
N ALA A 2 10.16 -18.58 21.45
CA ALA A 2 9.96 -20.02 21.25
C ALA A 2 11.03 -20.65 20.33
N ALA A 3 11.31 -20.04 19.18
CA ALA A 3 12.36 -20.52 18.28
C ALA A 3 13.74 -20.60 18.94
N HIS A 4 14.08 -19.61 19.75
CA HIS A 4 15.35 -19.58 20.51
C HIS A 4 15.44 -20.71 21.54
N ALA A 5 14.32 -21.04 22.22
CA ALA A 5 14.25 -22.17 23.16
C ALA A 5 14.44 -23.51 22.45
N LYS A 6 14.05 -23.63 21.18
CA LYS A 6 14.25 -24.81 20.32
C LYS A 6 15.66 -24.86 19.68
N GLY A 7 16.57 -23.96 20.07
CA GLY A 7 17.94 -23.91 19.49
C GLY A 7 18.03 -23.30 18.11
N LEU A 8 16.93 -22.74 17.58
CA LEU A 8 16.91 -22.08 16.28
C LEU A 8 17.49 -20.66 16.43
N ARG A 9 18.59 -20.40 15.73
CA ARG A 9 19.33 -19.13 15.80
C ARG A 9 19.32 -18.37 14.49
N ARG A 10 19.11 -19.07 13.39
CA ARG A 10 19.13 -18.53 12.04
C ARG A 10 17.97 -19.13 11.25
N TRP A 11 17.40 -18.36 10.36
CA TRP A 11 16.27 -18.76 9.51
C TRP A 11 16.63 -19.87 8.52
N ASP A 12 17.90 -19.96 8.10
CA ASP A 12 18.43 -20.91 7.12
C ASP A 12 18.88 -22.25 7.74
N GLN A 13 18.77 -22.42 9.05
CA GLN A 13 19.10 -23.69 9.71
C GLN A 13 18.21 -24.84 9.20
N PRO A 14 18.77 -26.07 9.08
CA PRO A 14 17.97 -27.27 8.83
C PRO A 14 16.83 -27.42 9.84
N GLY A 15 15.63 -27.76 9.37
CA GLY A 15 14.45 -27.96 10.23
C GLY A 15 13.68 -26.68 10.61
N VAL A 16 14.11 -25.49 10.15
CA VAL A 16 13.30 -24.28 10.30
C VAL A 16 12.12 -24.36 9.32
N SER A 17 10.91 -24.22 9.87
CA SER A 17 9.63 -24.23 9.16
C SER A 17 8.61 -23.43 9.97
N ALA A 18 7.45 -23.15 9.40
CA ALA A 18 6.34 -22.52 10.12
C ALA A 18 6.00 -23.27 11.40
N ALA A 19 5.96 -24.61 11.35
CA ALA A 19 5.67 -25.44 12.52
C ALA A 19 6.76 -25.32 13.60
N SER A 20 8.05 -25.30 13.22
CA SER A 20 9.15 -25.16 14.19
C SER A 20 9.21 -23.78 14.82
N LEU A 21 8.66 -22.76 14.15
CA LEU A 21 8.55 -21.38 14.62
C LEU A 21 7.27 -21.09 15.40
N ASP A 22 6.38 -22.09 15.59
CA ASP A 22 5.06 -21.94 16.20
C ASP A 22 4.18 -20.90 15.51
N VAL A 23 4.28 -20.80 14.18
CA VAL A 23 3.43 -19.92 13.37
C VAL A 23 2.01 -20.49 13.34
N PRO A 24 0.97 -19.69 13.60
CA PRO A 24 -0.41 -20.14 13.47
C PRO A 24 -0.68 -20.77 12.11
N GLU A 25 -1.48 -21.86 12.07
CA GLU A 25 -1.74 -22.66 10.88
C GLU A 25 -2.19 -21.81 9.68
N LYS A 26 -3.04 -20.81 9.91
CA LYS A 26 -3.52 -19.88 8.86
C LYS A 26 -2.41 -19.08 8.15
N PHE A 27 -1.24 -18.94 8.77
CA PHE A 27 -0.08 -18.22 8.21
C PHE A 27 1.08 -19.16 7.83
N ALA A 28 0.94 -20.45 8.10
CA ALA A 28 2.02 -21.42 7.82
C ALA A 28 2.41 -21.46 6.34
N PRO A 29 1.47 -21.47 5.37
CA PRO A 29 1.82 -21.46 3.94
C PRO A 29 2.67 -20.25 3.53
N GLN A 30 2.32 -19.05 4.02
CA GLN A 30 3.08 -17.83 3.74
C GLN A 30 4.49 -17.89 4.36
N CYS A 31 4.59 -18.35 5.60
CA CYS A 31 5.87 -18.49 6.28
C CYS A 31 6.79 -19.48 5.55
N ASP A 32 6.29 -20.66 5.23
CA ASP A 32 7.08 -21.69 4.54
C ASP A 32 7.48 -21.25 3.13
N ALA A 33 6.62 -20.53 2.39
CA ALA A 33 6.94 -19.96 1.10
C ALA A 33 8.07 -18.93 1.19
N VAL A 34 8.04 -18.02 2.19
CA VAL A 34 9.11 -17.05 2.45
C VAL A 34 10.43 -17.75 2.78
N LEU A 35 10.39 -18.79 3.60
CA LEU A 35 11.59 -19.58 3.91
C LEU A 35 12.13 -20.32 2.67
N ALA A 36 11.23 -20.88 1.86
CA ALA A 36 11.60 -21.64 0.66
C ALA A 36 12.31 -20.78 -0.39
N VAL A 37 11.75 -19.59 -0.71
CA VAL A 37 12.34 -18.71 -1.74
C VAL A 37 13.70 -18.15 -1.32
N ASN A 38 13.94 -18.01 -0.01
CA ASN A 38 15.19 -17.44 0.52
C ASN A 38 16.30 -18.49 0.73
N ARG A 39 16.01 -19.78 0.58
CA ARG A 39 17.05 -20.83 0.61
C ARG A 39 17.88 -20.79 -0.66
N ASP A 40 19.18 -21.18 -0.52
CA ASP A 40 20.12 -21.16 -1.62
C ASP A 40 19.67 -22.02 -2.81
N GLY A 41 19.95 -21.54 -4.04
CA GLY A 41 19.71 -22.27 -5.29
C GLY A 41 18.27 -22.26 -5.81
N GLY A 42 17.35 -21.55 -5.14
CA GLY A 42 15.96 -21.43 -5.59
C GLY A 42 15.73 -20.33 -6.65
N PRO A 43 14.57 -20.32 -7.30
CA PRO A 43 14.18 -19.25 -8.21
C PRO A 43 14.06 -17.90 -7.48
N ALA A 44 14.20 -16.79 -8.22
CA ALA A 44 14.13 -15.46 -7.66
C ALA A 44 12.73 -15.11 -7.12
N VAL A 45 11.69 -15.67 -7.73
CA VAL A 45 10.28 -15.47 -7.35
C VAL A 45 9.55 -16.80 -7.37
N LEU A 46 8.76 -17.08 -6.36
CA LEU A 46 7.88 -18.25 -6.26
C LEU A 46 6.42 -17.81 -6.04
N PRO A 47 5.43 -18.59 -6.50
CA PRO A 47 5.57 -19.77 -7.39
C PRO A 47 5.88 -19.37 -8.84
N GLU A 48 6.22 -20.34 -9.69
CA GLU A 48 6.44 -20.12 -11.13
C GLU A 48 5.13 -19.74 -11.86
N HIS A 49 3.99 -20.22 -11.37
CA HIS A 49 2.66 -19.90 -11.88
C HIS A 49 1.73 -19.57 -10.71
N ILE A 50 0.92 -18.53 -10.89
CA ILE A 50 -0.07 -18.11 -9.89
C ILE A 50 -1.43 -18.62 -10.36
N ASP A 51 -1.85 -19.80 -9.87
CA ASP A 51 -3.10 -20.45 -10.25
C ASP A 51 -4.03 -20.62 -9.03
N GLY A 52 -5.27 -21.00 -9.27
CA GLY A 52 -6.25 -21.29 -8.20
C GLY A 52 -6.92 -20.04 -7.59
N ILE A 53 -6.68 -18.85 -8.15
CA ILE A 53 -7.36 -17.61 -7.77
C ILE A 53 -8.06 -16.99 -8.97
N ASP A 54 -8.93 -15.99 -8.73
CA ASP A 54 -9.60 -15.26 -9.80
C ASP A 54 -8.56 -14.67 -10.77
N PRO A 55 -8.60 -15.05 -12.07
CA PRO A 55 -7.64 -14.59 -13.07
C PRO A 55 -7.76 -13.11 -13.44
N VAL A 56 -8.72 -12.37 -12.89
CA VAL A 56 -8.97 -10.96 -13.20
C VAL A 56 -7.72 -10.08 -13.04
N TRP A 57 -6.81 -10.44 -12.14
CA TRP A 57 -5.57 -9.71 -11.91
C TRP A 57 -4.57 -9.80 -13.08
N ARG A 58 -4.63 -10.89 -13.89
CA ARG A 58 -3.67 -11.17 -14.99
C ARG A 58 -3.79 -10.15 -16.13
N THR A 59 -4.98 -9.62 -16.32
CA THR A 59 -5.24 -8.64 -17.38
C THR A 59 -5.42 -7.26 -16.79
N ALA A 60 -4.68 -6.30 -17.31
CA ALA A 60 -4.88 -4.90 -16.94
C ALA A 60 -6.28 -4.45 -17.31
N ALA A 61 -6.95 -3.71 -16.43
CA ALA A 61 -8.19 -3.03 -16.77
C ALA A 61 -7.93 -1.96 -17.83
N ARG A 62 -8.97 -1.48 -18.52
CA ARG A 62 -8.82 -0.43 -19.56
C ARG A 62 -8.20 0.86 -19.00
N LEU A 63 -8.37 1.10 -17.72
CA LEU A 63 -7.71 2.15 -16.95
C LEU A 63 -7.41 1.63 -15.55
N GLU A 64 -6.17 1.65 -15.16
CA GLU A 64 -5.75 1.32 -13.79
C GLU A 64 -5.11 2.53 -13.13
N PHE A 65 -5.56 2.78 -11.92
CA PHE A 65 -4.91 3.70 -10.99
C PHE A 65 -4.23 2.89 -9.90
N TYR A 66 -3.02 3.26 -9.56
CA TYR A 66 -2.25 2.70 -8.44
C TYR A 66 -2.31 3.72 -7.32
N VAL A 67 -2.97 3.36 -6.23
CA VAL A 67 -3.40 4.32 -5.20
C VAL A 67 -2.79 3.95 -3.86
N ASP A 68 -2.27 4.95 -3.18
CA ASP A 68 -1.83 4.83 -1.80
C ASP A 68 -2.32 6.03 -0.97
N PHE A 69 -2.71 5.74 0.30
CA PHE A 69 -3.21 6.74 1.24
C PHE A 69 -2.24 6.88 2.41
N GLU A 70 -1.90 8.11 2.72
CA GLU A 70 -1.27 8.44 3.99
C GLU A 70 -2.33 8.92 4.99
N THR A 71 -2.25 8.36 6.19
CA THR A 71 -3.29 8.57 7.20
C THR A 71 -2.69 8.98 8.55
N VAL A 72 -3.45 9.74 9.32
CA VAL A 72 -3.16 10.02 10.73
C VAL A 72 -4.25 9.42 11.60
N SER A 73 -3.84 8.88 12.75
CA SER A 73 -4.72 8.55 13.88
C SER A 73 -4.40 9.47 15.03
N ASP A 74 -5.31 9.62 15.97
CA ASP A 74 -5.07 10.43 17.15
C ASP A 74 -3.94 9.80 18.00
N LEU A 75 -2.91 10.58 18.32
CA LEU A 75 -1.81 10.11 19.18
C LEU A 75 -2.21 10.00 20.66
N ASP A 76 -3.28 10.73 21.03
CA ASP A 76 -3.87 10.67 22.37
C ASP A 76 -4.90 9.52 22.53
N ASP A 77 -5.04 8.66 21.53
CA ASP A 77 -5.85 7.46 21.66
C ASP A 77 -5.34 6.66 22.85
N ASP A 78 -6.15 6.61 23.88
CA ASP A 78 -5.95 5.68 24.99
C ASP A 78 -5.98 4.26 24.41
N LEU A 79 -4.81 3.67 24.25
CA LEU A 79 -4.65 2.33 23.68
C LEU A 79 -5.49 1.29 24.43
N ALA A 80 -5.89 1.58 25.69
CA ALA A 80 -6.82 0.74 26.46
C ALA A 80 -8.27 0.87 25.95
N GLN A 81 -8.59 1.89 25.17
CA GLN A 81 -9.93 2.11 24.62
C GLN A 81 -10.03 1.77 23.12
N LEU A 82 -8.95 1.31 22.50
CA LEU A 82 -9.03 0.80 21.12
C LEU A 82 -9.84 -0.52 21.11
N PRO A 83 -10.81 -0.67 20.23
CA PRO A 83 -11.25 0.19 19.11
C PRO A 83 -12.39 1.15 19.49
N ALA A 84 -12.77 1.27 20.75
CA ALA A 84 -13.99 1.98 21.21
C ALA A 84 -13.89 3.51 21.08
N ALA A 85 -12.70 4.08 21.10
CA ALA A 85 -12.52 5.52 20.94
C ALA A 85 -12.82 6.02 19.52
N GLY A 86 -13.10 5.11 18.58
CA GLY A 86 -13.52 5.48 17.22
C GLY A 86 -12.55 6.39 16.50
N GLY A 87 -11.26 6.30 16.84
CA GLY A 87 -10.19 6.99 16.14
C GLY A 87 -10.20 6.62 14.66
N GLN A 88 -11.14 7.21 13.92
CA GLN A 88 -11.23 7.03 12.48
C GLN A 88 -10.03 7.76 11.90
N THR A 89 -9.14 6.98 11.33
CA THR A 89 -7.95 7.45 10.66
C THR A 89 -8.33 8.48 9.61
N LEU A 90 -7.88 9.75 9.78
CA LEU A 90 -8.09 10.80 8.79
C LEU A 90 -7.09 10.60 7.65
N ILE A 91 -7.57 10.63 6.41
CA ILE A 91 -6.72 10.58 5.22
C ILE A 91 -6.19 11.98 4.98
N PHE A 92 -4.86 12.18 5.09
CA PHE A 92 -4.27 13.50 4.87
C PHE A 92 -3.59 13.65 3.51
N GLN A 93 -3.25 12.54 2.86
CA GLN A 93 -2.66 12.56 1.52
C GLN A 93 -3.12 11.34 0.71
N ILE A 94 -3.35 11.55 -0.57
CA ILE A 94 -3.69 10.53 -1.56
C ILE A 94 -2.70 10.63 -2.72
N GLY A 95 -1.96 9.57 -2.98
CA GLY A 95 -1.20 9.37 -4.20
C GLY A 95 -1.97 8.52 -5.18
N CYS A 96 -1.90 8.88 -6.46
CA CYS A 96 -2.61 8.20 -7.52
C CYS A 96 -1.77 8.20 -8.81
N GLY A 97 -1.17 7.07 -9.11
CA GLY A 97 -0.37 6.89 -10.31
C GLY A 97 -1.10 6.13 -11.39
N TYR A 98 -0.78 6.39 -12.66
CA TYR A 98 -1.31 5.64 -13.78
C TYR A 98 -0.41 5.75 -15.02
N TRP A 99 -0.55 4.82 -15.94
CA TRP A 99 0.15 4.87 -17.22
C TRP A 99 -0.68 5.61 -18.28
N ASP A 100 -0.08 6.61 -18.92
CA ASP A 100 -0.65 7.32 -20.04
C ASP A 100 0.23 7.17 -21.27
N LYS A 101 -0.21 6.37 -22.25
CA LYS A 101 0.53 6.11 -23.49
C LYS A 101 1.98 5.67 -23.25
N GLY A 102 2.19 4.84 -22.22
CA GLY A 102 3.51 4.33 -21.84
C GLY A 102 4.32 5.26 -20.95
N ALA A 103 3.84 6.46 -20.62
CA ALA A 103 4.46 7.35 -19.66
C ALA A 103 3.79 7.26 -18.30
N TRP A 104 4.58 7.18 -17.23
CA TRP A 104 4.07 7.28 -15.88
C TRP A 104 3.55 8.68 -15.58
N ARG A 105 2.37 8.74 -15.00
CA ARG A 105 1.74 9.97 -14.49
C ARG A 105 1.43 9.76 -13.03
N PHE A 106 1.73 10.76 -12.23
CA PHE A 106 1.42 10.75 -10.81
C PHE A 106 0.68 12.04 -10.44
N LEU A 107 -0.36 11.89 -9.66
CA LEU A 107 -1.18 12.96 -9.11
C LEU A 107 -1.21 12.81 -7.60
N GLN A 108 -1.20 13.92 -6.90
CA GLN A 108 -1.20 13.94 -5.45
C GLN A 108 -2.18 14.98 -4.95
N TRP A 109 -2.89 14.63 -3.90
CA TRP A 109 -3.74 15.53 -3.14
C TRP A 109 -3.35 15.45 -1.68
N THR A 110 -3.20 16.60 -1.05
CA THR A 110 -2.88 16.74 0.36
C THR A 110 -3.88 17.71 0.98
N VAL A 111 -4.24 17.48 2.23
CA VAL A 111 -5.07 18.41 3.00
C VAL A 111 -4.31 19.70 3.31
N ASP A 112 -4.99 20.82 3.36
CA ASP A 112 -4.38 22.09 3.78
C ASP A 112 -4.10 22.09 5.29
N ARG A 113 -4.99 21.43 6.07
CA ARG A 113 -4.88 21.23 7.51
C ARG A 113 -5.46 19.84 7.87
N LEU A 114 -5.07 19.31 9.02
CA LEU A 114 -5.61 18.03 9.52
C LEU A 114 -7.03 18.23 10.08
N THR A 115 -7.97 18.52 9.20
CA THR A 115 -9.39 18.69 9.52
C THR A 115 -10.28 17.80 8.67
N GLU A 116 -11.45 17.43 9.20
CA GLU A 116 -12.45 16.68 8.42
C GLU A 116 -12.88 17.44 7.16
N ALA A 117 -13.04 18.76 7.25
CA ALA A 117 -13.46 19.58 6.12
C ALA A 117 -12.45 19.51 4.97
N ASP A 118 -11.15 19.60 5.27
CA ASP A 118 -10.09 19.53 4.28
C ASP A 118 -9.93 18.11 3.71
N GLU A 119 -10.12 17.08 4.55
CA GLU A 119 -10.18 15.69 4.08
C GLU A 119 -11.30 15.50 3.04
N GLY A 120 -12.52 15.97 3.37
CA GLY A 120 -13.66 15.85 2.46
C GLY A 120 -13.44 16.59 1.13
N ALA A 121 -12.90 17.80 1.19
CA ALA A 121 -12.55 18.59 0.00
C ALA A 121 -11.47 17.89 -0.84
N MET A 122 -10.44 17.34 -0.20
CA MET A 122 -9.35 16.62 -0.86
C MET A 122 -9.88 15.37 -1.57
N ILE A 123 -10.65 14.52 -0.90
CA ILE A 123 -11.22 13.30 -1.50
C ILE A 123 -12.13 13.67 -2.67
N GLY A 124 -12.93 14.72 -2.54
CA GLY A 124 -13.78 15.21 -3.64
C GLY A 124 -12.96 15.60 -4.89
N ARG A 125 -11.84 16.31 -4.70
CA ARG A 125 -10.93 16.67 -5.80
C ARG A 125 -10.30 15.45 -6.46
N TRP A 126 -9.84 14.48 -5.66
CA TRP A 126 -9.29 13.22 -6.18
C TRP A 126 -10.28 12.45 -7.04
N ILE A 127 -11.52 12.28 -6.57
CA ILE A 127 -12.58 11.58 -7.31
C ILE A 127 -12.91 12.32 -8.62
N ALA A 128 -13.04 13.65 -8.56
CA ALA A 128 -13.34 14.47 -9.73
C ALA A 128 -12.26 14.35 -10.81
N GLU A 129 -10.99 14.33 -10.43
CA GLU A 129 -9.87 14.20 -11.38
C GLU A 129 -9.82 12.80 -12.00
N MET A 130 -9.98 11.73 -11.19
CA MET A 130 -10.08 10.38 -11.75
C MET A 130 -11.26 10.26 -12.73
N ASP A 131 -12.38 10.90 -12.39
CA ASP A 131 -13.56 10.92 -13.26
C ASP A 131 -13.28 11.65 -14.57
N ALA A 132 -12.60 12.78 -14.53
CA ALA A 132 -12.17 13.52 -15.72
C ALA A 132 -11.24 12.69 -16.62
N ILE A 133 -10.25 12.02 -16.02
CA ILE A 133 -9.30 11.15 -16.75
C ILE A 133 -10.03 9.99 -17.43
N ARG A 134 -10.92 9.28 -16.74
CA ARG A 134 -11.67 8.18 -17.34
C ARG A 134 -12.63 8.64 -18.44
N GLN A 135 -13.29 9.79 -18.26
CA GLN A 135 -14.17 10.38 -19.26
C GLN A 135 -13.41 10.77 -20.53
N ALA A 136 -12.26 11.43 -20.38
CA ALA A 136 -11.39 11.77 -21.50
C ALA A 136 -10.97 10.53 -22.32
N ARG A 137 -10.80 9.40 -21.65
CA ARG A 137 -10.46 8.09 -22.27
C ARG A 137 -11.69 7.27 -22.67
N ARG A 138 -12.89 7.75 -22.41
CA ARG A 138 -14.17 7.05 -22.65
C ARG A 138 -14.19 5.66 -21.99
N VAL A 139 -13.73 5.58 -20.74
CA VAL A 139 -13.72 4.34 -19.93
C VAL A 139 -14.82 4.42 -18.88
N PRO A 140 -15.79 3.51 -18.87
CA PRO A 140 -16.80 3.46 -17.79
C PRO A 140 -16.16 2.93 -16.49
N TRP A 141 -16.72 3.28 -15.33
CA TRP A 141 -16.18 2.87 -14.01
C TRP A 141 -16.03 1.34 -13.86
N LYS A 142 -16.89 0.55 -14.48
CA LYS A 142 -16.78 -0.92 -14.46
C LYS A 142 -15.51 -1.48 -15.13
N ASP A 143 -14.86 -0.69 -15.98
CA ASP A 143 -13.63 -1.03 -16.69
C ASP A 143 -12.41 -0.30 -16.08
N VAL A 144 -12.59 0.36 -14.94
CA VAL A 144 -11.55 0.99 -14.13
C VAL A 144 -11.17 0.05 -12.99
N ARG A 145 -9.93 0.09 -12.55
CA ARG A 145 -9.46 -0.59 -11.35
C ARG A 145 -8.57 0.34 -10.54
N LEU A 146 -8.79 0.41 -9.22
CA LEU A 146 -7.93 1.10 -8.27
C LEU A 146 -7.11 0.04 -7.54
N VAL A 147 -5.89 -0.18 -8.01
CA VAL A 147 -4.97 -1.17 -7.42
C VAL A 147 -4.32 -0.54 -6.21
N HIS A 148 -4.31 -1.26 -5.10
CA HIS A 148 -3.65 -0.83 -3.88
C HIS A 148 -2.96 -2.00 -3.18
N TRP A 149 -2.11 -1.66 -2.20
CA TRP A 149 -1.36 -2.61 -1.41
C TRP A 149 -1.50 -2.26 0.06
N TRP A 150 -2.39 -2.95 0.76
CA TRP A 150 -2.64 -2.61 2.14
C TRP A 150 -2.15 -3.69 3.11
N LYS A 151 -1.39 -3.29 4.11
CA LYS A 151 -0.71 -4.19 5.04
C LYS A 151 -1.48 -4.50 6.33
N ALA A 152 -2.47 -3.69 6.69
CA ALA A 152 -3.16 -3.82 7.97
C ALA A 152 -4.23 -4.92 7.93
N GLU A 153 -4.22 -5.81 8.92
CA GLU A 153 -5.17 -6.94 9.01
C GLU A 153 -6.63 -6.49 9.28
N THR A 154 -6.83 -5.27 9.79
CA THR A 154 -8.13 -4.77 10.25
C THR A 154 -8.71 -3.64 9.41
N SER A 155 -7.97 -3.10 8.45
CA SER A 155 -8.44 -2.01 7.59
C SER A 155 -7.83 -2.12 6.19
N SER A 156 -8.56 -1.66 5.19
CA SER A 156 -8.10 -1.55 3.79
C SER A 156 -8.30 -0.10 3.32
N LEU A 157 -7.71 0.26 2.15
CA LEU A 157 -8.03 1.54 1.53
C LEU A 157 -9.54 1.72 1.35
N LEU A 158 -10.24 0.64 1.00
CA LEU A 158 -11.69 0.62 0.94
C LEU A 158 -12.32 0.95 2.30
N THR A 159 -11.79 0.42 3.40
CA THR A 159 -12.29 0.71 4.75
C THR A 159 -12.05 2.18 5.10
N ALA A 160 -10.85 2.72 4.86
CA ALA A 160 -10.54 4.12 5.09
C ALA A 160 -11.45 5.05 4.28
N TYR A 161 -11.65 4.74 2.99
CA TYR A 161 -12.58 5.48 2.13
C TYR A 161 -14.04 5.42 2.61
N ASN A 162 -14.52 4.24 3.01
CA ASN A 162 -15.89 4.09 3.52
C ASN A 162 -16.07 4.78 4.88
N SER A 163 -15.06 4.77 5.74
CA SER A 163 -15.06 5.52 7.00
C SER A 163 -15.14 7.02 6.75
N ALA A 164 -14.37 7.54 5.79
CA ALA A 164 -14.47 8.94 5.37
C ALA A 164 -15.87 9.27 4.81
N ARG A 165 -16.44 8.42 3.94
CA ARG A 165 -17.81 8.61 3.45
C ARG A 165 -18.82 8.70 4.59
N THR A 166 -18.73 7.85 5.60
CA THR A 166 -19.62 7.86 6.76
C THR A 166 -19.42 9.14 7.58
N ARG A 167 -18.18 9.54 7.84
CA ARG A 167 -17.83 10.77 8.57
C ARG A 167 -18.39 12.02 7.89
N HIS A 168 -18.37 12.06 6.56
CA HIS A 168 -18.86 13.18 5.75
C HIS A 168 -20.37 13.09 5.41
N GLY A 169 -21.14 12.22 6.08
CA GLY A 169 -22.59 12.11 5.88
C GLY A 169 -22.99 11.62 4.49
N ASP A 170 -22.22 10.71 3.91
CA ASP A 170 -22.40 10.15 2.55
C ASP A 170 -22.52 11.24 1.46
N PRO A 171 -21.45 11.93 1.11
CA PRO A 171 -21.45 13.11 0.23
C PRO A 171 -21.71 12.78 -1.25
N GLY A 172 -22.26 11.60 -1.54
CA GLY A 172 -22.55 11.15 -2.90
C GLY A 172 -21.33 10.65 -3.66
N TRP A 173 -20.22 10.37 -2.96
CA TRP A 173 -19.05 9.78 -3.61
C TRP A 173 -19.35 8.36 -4.12
N PRO A 174 -18.87 7.99 -5.33
CA PRO A 174 -19.17 6.71 -5.92
C PRO A 174 -18.56 5.56 -5.12
N ALA A 175 -19.10 4.35 -5.29
CA ALA A 175 -18.39 3.13 -4.95
C ALA A 175 -17.20 3.00 -5.91
N LEU A 176 -15.98 3.02 -5.37
CA LEU A 176 -14.76 2.93 -6.17
C LEU A 176 -14.34 1.46 -6.34
N PRO A 177 -13.86 1.07 -7.54
CA PRO A 177 -13.47 -0.31 -7.85
C PRO A 177 -12.07 -0.63 -7.30
N PHE A 178 -11.94 -0.64 -5.99
CA PHE A 178 -10.69 -1.02 -5.30
C PHE A 178 -10.36 -2.49 -5.53
N PHE A 179 -9.07 -2.76 -5.71
CA PHE A 179 -8.50 -4.09 -5.84
C PHE A 179 -7.25 -4.21 -4.97
N ASP A 180 -7.37 -4.94 -3.87
CA ASP A 180 -6.25 -5.19 -2.95
C ASP A 180 -5.33 -6.28 -3.51
N PHE A 181 -4.27 -5.86 -4.20
CA PHE A 181 -3.33 -6.79 -4.82
C PHE A 181 -2.59 -7.67 -3.81
N LEU A 182 -2.36 -7.16 -2.60
CA LEU A 182 -1.74 -7.94 -1.54
C LEU A 182 -2.62 -9.12 -1.13
N THR A 183 -3.90 -8.87 -0.88
CA THR A 183 -4.82 -9.90 -0.38
C THR A 183 -5.27 -10.83 -1.49
N GLU A 184 -5.68 -10.27 -2.63
CA GLU A 184 -6.29 -11.02 -3.72
C GLU A 184 -5.28 -11.86 -4.52
N VAL A 185 -4.00 -11.47 -4.52
CA VAL A 185 -2.97 -12.15 -5.30
C VAL A 185 -1.82 -12.64 -4.42
N MET A 186 -1.09 -11.74 -3.79
CA MET A 186 0.18 -12.07 -3.15
C MET A 186 0.06 -13.01 -1.96
N ARG A 187 -1.03 -12.89 -1.19
CA ARG A 187 -1.30 -13.75 -0.02
C ARG A 187 -2.21 -14.92 -0.34
N ALA A 188 -3.10 -14.79 -1.32
CA ALA A 188 -4.00 -15.86 -1.73
C ALA A 188 -3.21 -17.07 -2.29
N VAL A 189 -2.22 -16.78 -3.13
CA VAL A 189 -1.18 -17.76 -3.52
C VAL A 189 0.14 -17.17 -3.06
N PRO A 190 0.80 -17.70 -2.01
CA PRO A 190 1.93 -17.01 -1.37
C PRO A 190 3.05 -16.68 -2.36
N VAL A 191 2.96 -15.51 -3.00
CA VAL A 191 3.96 -15.02 -3.96
C VAL A 191 5.10 -14.39 -3.18
N THR A 192 6.28 -14.97 -3.29
CA THR A 192 7.48 -14.59 -2.52
C THR A 192 8.64 -14.26 -3.42
N VAL A 193 9.49 -13.35 -2.97
CA VAL A 193 10.69 -12.89 -3.69
C VAL A 193 11.91 -13.13 -2.83
N ARG A 194 12.96 -13.69 -3.41
CA ARG A 194 14.24 -13.91 -2.72
C ARG A 194 14.83 -12.56 -2.28
N GLY A 195 15.22 -12.49 -1.02
CA GLY A 195 15.66 -11.26 -0.36
C GLY A 195 14.56 -10.60 0.50
N ALA A 196 13.27 -10.90 0.22
CA ALA A 196 12.17 -10.39 1.02
C ALA A 196 11.73 -11.40 2.09
N PHE A 197 11.56 -10.92 3.35
CA PHE A 197 11.07 -11.71 4.48
C PHE A 197 9.65 -11.30 4.90
N GLY A 198 8.78 -11.02 3.93
CA GLY A 198 7.38 -10.67 4.17
C GLY A 198 6.70 -10.18 2.91
N PHE A 199 5.40 -9.82 3.06
CA PHE A 199 4.53 -9.42 1.96
C PHE A 199 4.29 -7.90 1.88
N GLY A 200 5.05 -7.09 2.62
CA GLY A 200 4.98 -5.63 2.48
C GLY A 200 5.51 -5.17 1.12
N LEU A 201 4.91 -4.11 0.57
CA LEU A 201 5.32 -3.57 -0.73
C LEU A 201 6.83 -3.25 -0.78
N LYS A 202 7.33 -2.50 0.20
CA LYS A 202 8.75 -2.09 0.28
C LYS A 202 9.74 -3.24 0.27
N PRO A 203 9.67 -4.25 1.17
CA PRO A 203 10.64 -5.35 1.16
C PRO A 203 10.56 -6.16 -0.14
N LEU A 204 9.37 -6.36 -0.71
CA LEU A 204 9.21 -7.07 -1.97
C LEU A 204 9.80 -6.28 -3.14
N ALA A 205 9.45 -5.02 -3.27
CA ALA A 205 9.94 -4.19 -4.37
C ALA A 205 11.45 -3.93 -4.26
N LYS A 206 12.02 -3.72 -3.06
CA LYS A 206 13.48 -3.65 -2.87
C LYS A 206 14.17 -4.92 -3.34
N ALA A 207 13.67 -6.09 -2.94
CA ALA A 207 14.23 -7.36 -3.39
C ALA A 207 14.10 -7.54 -4.91
N MET A 208 12.98 -7.16 -5.51
CA MET A 208 12.81 -7.21 -6.97
C MET A 208 13.75 -6.25 -7.69
N HIS A 209 13.97 -5.05 -7.16
CA HIS A 209 14.93 -4.10 -7.70
C HIS A 209 16.37 -4.63 -7.62
N GLU A 210 16.78 -5.18 -6.48
CA GLU A 210 18.11 -5.81 -6.31
C GLU A 210 18.33 -7.00 -7.27
N LEU A 211 17.27 -7.69 -7.66
CA LEU A 211 17.28 -8.76 -8.65
C LEU A 211 17.19 -8.25 -10.11
N GLY A 212 17.07 -6.94 -10.33
CA GLY A 212 16.92 -6.33 -11.65
C GLY A 212 15.57 -6.60 -12.32
N LEU A 213 14.52 -6.90 -11.55
CA LEU A 213 13.19 -7.24 -12.06
C LEU A 213 12.28 -6.03 -12.21
N ILE A 214 12.51 -4.96 -11.44
CA ILE A 214 11.85 -3.66 -11.54
C ILE A 214 12.89 -2.53 -11.44
N GLU A 215 12.52 -1.33 -11.85
CA GLU A 215 13.41 -0.16 -11.87
C GLU A 215 13.28 0.71 -10.62
N THR A 216 12.05 0.83 -10.08
CA THR A 216 11.75 1.75 -8.98
C THR A 216 12.19 1.19 -7.63
N THR A 217 12.88 2.02 -6.87
CA THR A 217 13.23 1.77 -5.46
C THR A 217 13.24 3.08 -4.69
N TRP A 218 13.18 2.99 -3.35
CA TRP A 218 13.28 4.16 -2.47
C TRP A 218 14.73 4.58 -2.32
N SER A 219 15.01 5.87 -2.48
CA SER A 219 16.25 6.48 -1.98
C SER A 219 16.22 6.52 -0.43
N ASP A 220 17.37 6.65 0.20
CA ASP A 220 17.48 6.84 1.65
C ASP A 220 16.74 8.12 2.07
N GLY A 221 15.50 7.97 2.48
CA GLY A 221 14.62 9.05 2.90
C GLY A 221 13.85 8.68 4.18
N PRO A 222 13.28 9.67 4.90
CA PRO A 222 12.86 9.54 6.28
C PRO A 222 11.60 8.73 6.54
N ALA A 223 10.96 8.17 5.55
CA ALA A 223 9.58 7.77 5.75
C ALA A 223 9.33 6.26 5.70
N ASP A 224 9.09 5.69 6.84
CA ASP A 224 8.07 4.63 6.97
C ASP A 224 6.71 5.31 7.28
N GLY A 225 5.61 4.56 7.23
CA GLY A 225 4.27 5.13 7.46
C GLY A 225 4.11 5.84 8.82
N MET A 226 4.90 5.47 9.84
CA MET A 226 4.93 6.17 11.13
C MET A 226 5.62 7.53 10.99
N GLY A 227 6.71 7.60 10.23
CA GLY A 227 7.39 8.86 9.93
C GLY A 227 6.52 9.83 9.15
N ALA A 228 5.71 9.34 8.20
CA ALA A 228 4.73 10.14 7.47
C ALA A 228 3.64 10.70 8.40
N MET A 229 3.11 9.88 9.31
CA MET A 229 2.11 10.30 10.30
C MET A 229 2.67 11.40 11.23
N VAL A 230 3.84 11.20 11.82
CA VAL A 230 4.49 12.19 12.69
C VAL A 230 4.82 13.46 11.91
N GLY A 231 5.28 13.30 10.66
CA GLY A 231 5.54 14.42 9.76
C GLY A 231 4.29 15.23 9.46
N ALA A 232 3.14 14.59 9.26
CA ALA A 232 1.87 15.28 9.04
C ALA A 232 1.43 16.10 10.26
N TRP A 233 1.56 15.57 11.47
CA TRP A 233 1.29 16.32 12.71
C TRP A 233 2.18 17.56 12.84
N TRP A 234 3.48 17.39 12.55
CA TRP A 234 4.40 18.51 12.55
C TRP A 234 4.04 19.55 11.49
N CYS A 235 3.70 19.11 10.27
CA CYS A 235 3.30 20.00 9.19
C CYS A 235 2.03 20.78 9.53
N ASP A 236 1.04 20.15 10.16
CA ASP A 236 -0.19 20.85 10.58
C ASP A 236 0.11 21.91 11.63
N ALA A 237 0.90 21.60 12.64
CA ALA A 237 1.32 22.57 13.65
C ALA A 237 2.10 23.75 13.04
N GLU A 238 3.00 23.48 12.11
CA GLU A 238 3.81 24.49 11.43
C GLU A 238 2.95 25.36 10.49
N ALA A 239 2.01 24.74 9.77
CA ALA A 239 1.02 25.44 8.95
C ALA A 239 0.17 26.40 9.78
N ALA A 240 -0.29 25.97 10.97
CA ALA A 240 -1.02 26.82 11.90
C ALA A 240 -0.18 28.03 12.38
N ARG A 241 1.10 27.80 12.63
CA ARG A 241 2.03 28.81 13.16
C ARG A 241 2.42 29.85 12.10
N THR A 242 2.60 29.41 10.84
CA THR A 242 3.17 30.23 9.76
C THR A 242 2.11 30.83 8.82
N GLY A 243 0.91 30.27 8.81
CA GLY A 243 -0.17 30.68 7.91
C GLY A 243 -0.04 30.14 6.48
N VAL A 244 0.93 29.23 6.23
CA VAL A 244 1.04 28.48 4.96
C VAL A 244 0.18 27.21 5.05
N THR A 245 -0.04 26.52 3.93
CA THR A 245 -0.75 25.23 3.90
C THR A 245 0.24 24.05 4.04
N MET A 246 -0.26 22.91 4.50
CA MET A 246 0.60 21.71 4.63
C MET A 246 1.28 21.31 3.31
N PRO A 247 0.64 21.35 2.13
CA PRO A 247 1.28 21.03 0.85
C PRO A 247 2.50 21.89 0.50
N GLU A 248 2.61 23.10 1.06
CA GLU A 248 3.73 24.02 0.79
C GLU A 248 4.96 23.72 1.63
N LEU A 249 4.83 22.87 2.65
CA LEU A 249 5.94 22.57 3.55
C LEU A 249 6.89 21.52 2.95
N PRO A 250 8.22 21.72 3.05
CA PRO A 250 9.21 20.79 2.46
C PRO A 250 9.03 19.34 2.88
N LEU A 251 8.74 19.10 4.16
CA LEU A 251 8.53 17.74 4.67
C LEU A 251 7.30 17.08 4.03
N MET A 252 6.23 17.83 3.80
CA MET A 252 5.05 17.28 3.12
C MET A 252 5.32 16.97 1.64
N ILE A 253 6.14 17.78 0.99
CA ILE A 253 6.60 17.51 -0.37
C ILE A 253 7.43 16.21 -0.41
N ASP A 254 8.29 15.97 0.58
CA ASP A 254 9.09 14.75 0.66
C ASP A 254 8.23 13.51 0.95
N ILE A 255 7.19 13.62 1.80
CA ILE A 255 6.19 12.56 2.00
C ILE A 255 5.49 12.24 0.69
N GLY A 256 5.13 13.26 -0.10
CA GLY A 256 4.49 13.06 -1.40
C GLY A 256 5.38 12.36 -2.43
N ARG A 257 6.67 12.69 -2.48
CA ARG A 257 7.64 11.97 -3.34
C ARG A 257 7.77 10.51 -2.96
N TYR A 258 7.72 10.25 -1.66
CA TYR A 258 7.76 8.90 -1.13
C TYR A 258 6.50 8.10 -1.55
N ASN A 259 5.32 8.68 -1.41
CA ASN A 259 4.05 8.10 -1.85
C ASN A 259 4.02 7.82 -3.36
N GLU A 260 4.65 8.69 -4.20
CA GLU A 260 4.83 8.41 -5.63
C GLU A 260 5.64 7.13 -5.88
N VAL A 261 6.73 6.94 -5.11
CA VAL A 261 7.55 5.73 -5.22
C VAL A 261 6.75 4.48 -4.86
N ASP A 262 5.91 4.53 -3.81
CA ASP A 262 5.03 3.43 -3.43
C ASP A 262 4.06 3.06 -4.58
N CYS A 263 3.39 4.05 -5.16
CA CYS A 263 2.48 3.84 -6.29
C CYS A 263 3.21 3.26 -7.52
N ARG A 264 4.38 3.78 -7.85
CA ARG A 264 5.14 3.36 -9.03
C ARG A 264 5.75 1.97 -8.85
N ALA A 265 6.33 1.68 -7.70
CA ALA A 265 6.89 0.36 -7.40
C ALA A 265 5.79 -0.72 -7.43
N MET A 266 4.60 -0.43 -6.91
CA MET A 266 3.44 -1.31 -7.01
C MET A 266 3.06 -1.55 -8.48
N ALA A 267 3.00 -0.52 -9.31
CA ALA A 267 2.67 -0.64 -10.73
C ALA A 267 3.67 -1.52 -11.49
N GLU A 268 4.97 -1.33 -11.25
CA GLU A 268 6.02 -2.11 -11.87
C GLU A 268 6.00 -3.58 -11.41
N LEU A 269 5.77 -3.81 -10.10
CA LEU A 269 5.65 -5.15 -9.53
C LEU A 269 4.46 -5.91 -10.15
N VAL A 270 3.29 -5.27 -10.22
CA VAL A 270 2.09 -5.85 -10.84
C VAL A 270 2.33 -6.17 -12.31
N ALA A 271 2.95 -5.25 -13.06
CA ALA A 271 3.27 -5.45 -14.48
C ALA A 271 4.23 -6.63 -14.67
N TRP A 272 5.27 -6.72 -13.83
CA TRP A 272 6.22 -7.81 -13.88
C TRP A 272 5.56 -9.19 -13.61
N LEU A 273 4.71 -9.28 -12.59
CA LEU A 273 4.00 -10.53 -12.28
C LEU A 273 3.08 -10.95 -13.43
N ARG A 274 2.35 -10.03 -14.03
CA ARG A 274 1.49 -10.30 -15.22
C ARG A 274 2.27 -10.84 -16.40
N ALA A 275 3.47 -10.36 -16.59
CA ALA A 275 4.31 -10.77 -17.73
C ALA A 275 5.02 -12.12 -17.49
N ASN A 276 5.24 -12.52 -16.23
CA ASN A 276 6.16 -13.59 -15.89
C ASN A 276 5.53 -14.71 -15.04
N ARG A 277 4.29 -14.59 -14.59
CA ARG A 277 3.62 -15.55 -13.71
C ARG A 277 2.17 -15.78 -14.15
#